data_a9e4a5033277d51ff4c2963d1ec01b34
#
_entry.id   a9e4a5033277d51ff4c2963d1ec01b34
#
_cell.length_a   1.000
_cell.length_b   1.000
_cell.length_c   1.000
_cell.angle_alpha   90.00
_cell.angle_beta   90.00
_cell.angle_gamma   90.00
#
_symmetry.space_group_name_H-M   'P 1'
#
loop_
_entity.id
_entity.type
_entity.pdbx_description
1 polymer ?
#
loop_
_entity_poly.entity_id
_entity_poly.type
_entity_poly.pdbx_seq_one_letter_code
_entity_poly.pdbx_strand_id
1 'polypeptide(L)'
;DHIDGKITEFLMLLSVKDMPDQYSQDYNKMTEVTKYIERIGDHSQSIAQIIHDIYPKYKDKNKKPEDILYNEKVEKLFTMVSDNIEQALQSYQDNDESGANQVLEREAAIDILEDELRNEYLDQLNKGEGKPSDSVLFIDLVANLERISDHTSRIAKHILGIRYPFQNKNKGEPKLEAN
;
A
#
# COMPACT_ATOMS: atom_id res chain seq x y z
N ASP A 1 -0.57 0.92 15.71
CA ASP A 1 -1.56 1.25 16.78
C ASP A 1 -0.98 2.10 17.92
N HIS A 2 0.00 1.60 18.71
CA HIS A 2 0.48 2.34 19.88
C HIS A 2 1.30 3.59 19.51
N ILE A 3 2.19 3.50 18.54
CA ILE A 3 3.04 4.62 18.08
C ILE A 3 2.18 5.66 17.35
N ASP A 4 1.29 5.23 16.47
CA ASP A 4 0.34 6.10 15.78
C ASP A 4 -0.53 6.88 16.76
N GLY A 5 -1.09 6.20 17.77
CA GLY A 5 -1.86 6.85 18.82
C GLY A 5 -1.07 7.94 19.57
N LYS A 6 0.21 7.70 19.87
CA LYS A 6 1.08 8.70 20.52
C LYS A 6 1.44 9.87 19.61
N ILE A 7 1.69 9.62 18.33
CA ILE A 7 1.94 10.70 17.36
C ILE A 7 0.68 11.55 17.20
N THR A 8 -0.48 10.91 17.07
CA THR A 8 -1.77 11.60 16.94
C THR A 8 -2.07 12.45 18.17
N GLU A 9 -1.85 11.93 19.39
CA GLU A 9 -2.02 12.67 20.64
C GLU A 9 -1.07 13.89 20.68
N PHE A 10 0.18 13.71 20.33
CA PHE A 10 1.17 14.81 20.26
C PHE A 10 0.76 15.88 19.25
N LEU A 11 0.33 15.47 18.06
CA LEU A 11 -0.15 16.38 17.01
C LEU A 11 -1.42 17.13 17.47
N MET A 12 -2.36 16.47 18.17
CA MET A 12 -3.52 17.13 18.74
C MET A 12 -3.12 18.19 19.78
N LEU A 13 -2.16 17.91 20.64
CA LEU A 13 -1.67 18.89 21.63
C LEU A 13 -1.03 20.12 20.96
N LEU A 14 -0.41 19.93 19.80
CA LEU A 14 0.11 21.06 19.02
C LEU A 14 -1.00 21.90 18.39
N SER A 15 -2.10 21.27 17.94
CA SER A 15 -3.22 21.97 17.29
C SER A 15 -4.05 22.84 18.24
N VAL A 16 -4.02 22.56 19.55
CA VAL A 16 -4.75 23.33 20.58
C VAL A 16 -4.07 24.67 20.89
N LYS A 17 -2.78 24.84 20.57
CA LYS A 17 -2.10 26.11 20.66
C LYS A 17 -2.45 26.95 19.43
N ASP A 18 -2.65 28.26 19.60
CA ASP A 18 -2.84 29.23 18.50
C ASP A 18 -1.69 29.09 17.49
N MET A 19 -1.88 28.17 16.54
CA MET A 19 -0.88 27.83 15.52
C MET A 19 -1.03 28.80 14.37
N PRO A 20 0.03 29.57 14.01
CA PRO A 20 -0.03 30.39 12.82
C PRO A 20 -0.41 29.59 11.58
N ASP A 21 -1.21 30.17 10.68
CA ASP A 21 -1.75 29.51 9.47
C ASP A 21 -0.66 28.80 8.64
N GLN A 22 0.56 29.32 8.64
CA GLN A 22 1.68 28.71 7.94
C GLN A 22 2.06 27.30 8.44
N TYR A 23 1.82 26.99 9.72
CA TYR A 23 2.10 25.65 10.30
C TYR A 23 0.91 24.72 10.25
N SER A 24 -0.30 25.23 10.01
CA SER A 24 -1.51 24.39 9.94
C SER A 24 -1.46 23.42 8.75
N GLN A 25 -0.82 23.83 7.64
CA GLN A 25 -0.64 22.96 6.47
C GLN A 25 0.34 21.83 6.75
N ASP A 26 1.46 22.11 7.42
CA ASP A 26 2.46 21.11 7.79
C ASP A 26 1.90 20.11 8.81
N TYR A 27 1.10 20.61 9.77
CA TYR A 27 0.37 19.78 10.70
C TYR A 27 -0.55 18.77 9.99
N ASN A 28 -1.35 19.26 9.04
CA ASN A 28 -2.26 18.39 8.26
C ASN A 28 -1.47 17.35 7.45
N LYS A 29 -0.38 17.76 6.79
CA LYS A 29 0.50 16.85 6.05
C LYS A 29 1.07 15.76 6.96
N MET A 30 1.63 16.14 8.11
CA MET A 30 2.18 15.17 9.07
C MET A 30 1.11 14.18 9.55
N THR A 31 -0.10 14.66 9.85
CA THR A 31 -1.21 13.81 10.30
C THR A 31 -1.61 12.80 9.22
N GLU A 32 -1.69 13.22 7.96
CA GLU A 32 -2.04 12.34 6.86
C GLU A 32 -0.93 11.32 6.55
N VAL A 33 0.33 11.75 6.53
CA VAL A 33 1.47 10.85 6.31
C VAL A 33 1.56 9.81 7.42
N THR A 34 1.33 10.19 8.68
CA THR A 34 1.29 9.24 9.81
C THR A 34 0.26 8.15 9.59
N LYS A 35 -0.94 8.50 9.10
CA LYS A 35 -1.98 7.52 8.78
C LYS A 35 -1.58 6.60 7.62
N TYR A 36 -0.88 7.10 6.60
CA TYR A 36 -0.43 6.23 5.53
C TYR A 36 0.66 5.25 6.00
N ILE A 37 1.56 5.68 6.87
CA ILE A 37 2.56 4.78 7.48
C ILE A 37 1.87 3.70 8.33
N GLU A 38 0.85 4.06 9.10
CA GLU A 38 0.06 3.09 9.87
C GLU A 38 -0.62 2.06 8.95
N ARG A 39 -1.25 2.51 7.85
CA ARG A 39 -1.87 1.62 6.86
C ARG A 39 -0.88 0.68 6.18
N ILE A 40 0.32 1.17 5.86
CA ILE A 40 1.41 0.33 5.35
C ILE A 40 1.75 -0.75 6.38
N GLY A 41 1.82 -0.40 7.67
CA GLY A 41 2.04 -1.35 8.76
C GLY A 41 0.93 -2.41 8.87
N ASP A 42 -0.34 -2.01 8.79
CA ASP A 42 -1.50 -2.91 8.84
C ASP A 42 -1.48 -3.94 7.70
N HIS A 43 -1.19 -3.49 6.46
CA HIS A 43 -1.09 -4.37 5.31
C HIS A 43 0.13 -5.29 5.39
N SER A 44 1.25 -4.81 5.93
CA SER A 44 2.43 -5.64 6.18
C SER A 44 2.15 -6.72 7.23
N GLN A 45 1.37 -6.41 8.27
CA GLN A 45 0.91 -7.40 9.25
C GLN A 45 -0.01 -8.44 8.60
N SER A 46 -0.91 -8.01 7.71
CA SER A 46 -1.79 -8.92 6.96
C SER A 46 -0.99 -9.89 6.10
N ILE A 47 0.05 -9.41 5.40
CA ILE A 47 0.97 -10.25 4.62
C ILE A 47 1.67 -11.27 5.52
N ALA A 48 2.20 -10.83 6.66
CA ALA A 48 2.86 -11.73 7.62
C ALA A 48 1.92 -12.82 8.14
N GLN A 49 0.64 -12.48 8.39
CA GLN A 49 -0.39 -13.44 8.82
C GLN A 49 -0.70 -14.45 7.71
N ILE A 50 -0.85 -14.00 6.46
CA ILE A 50 -1.06 -14.87 5.30
C ILE A 50 0.10 -15.90 5.19
N ILE A 51 1.34 -15.43 5.27
CA ILE A 51 2.53 -16.28 5.20
C ILE A 51 2.54 -17.26 6.38
N HIS A 52 2.25 -16.81 7.60
CA HIS A 52 2.17 -17.64 8.79
C HIS A 52 1.11 -18.75 8.63
N ASP A 53 -0.05 -18.45 8.07
CA ASP A 53 -1.15 -19.40 7.93
C ASP A 53 -0.91 -20.41 6.79
N ILE A 54 -0.13 -20.02 5.78
CA ILE A 54 0.27 -20.88 4.68
C ILE A 54 1.35 -21.88 5.11
N TYR A 55 2.35 -21.44 5.87
CA TYR A 55 3.55 -22.21 6.20
C TYR A 55 3.28 -23.59 6.81
N PRO A 56 2.36 -23.76 7.81
CA PRO A 56 2.08 -25.09 8.40
C PRO A 56 1.42 -26.06 7.43
N LYS A 57 0.63 -25.57 6.47
CA LYS A 57 -0.11 -26.42 5.52
C LYS A 57 0.80 -27.15 4.53
N TYR A 58 2.02 -26.64 4.34
CA TYR A 58 2.98 -27.14 3.36
C TYR A 58 4.14 -27.91 3.98
N LYS A 59 4.37 -27.79 5.29
CA LYS A 59 5.46 -28.45 6.00
C LYS A 59 5.43 -29.99 5.90
N ASP A 60 4.26 -30.57 5.62
CA ASP A 60 4.03 -32.04 5.67
C ASP A 60 3.95 -32.71 4.28
N LYS A 61 4.06 -32.00 3.15
CA LYS A 61 3.68 -32.55 1.84
C LYS A 61 4.75 -32.58 0.76
N ASN A 62 6.04 -32.53 1.07
CA ASN A 62 7.11 -32.42 0.06
C ASN A 62 6.90 -31.25 -0.98
N LYS A 63 5.94 -30.39 -0.75
CA LYS A 63 5.79 -29.14 -1.47
C LYS A 63 6.27 -28.03 -0.55
N LYS A 64 7.25 -27.30 -0.99
CA LYS A 64 7.73 -26.14 -0.26
C LYS A 64 6.71 -24.99 -0.42
N PRO A 65 6.53 -24.13 0.61
CA PRO A 65 5.78 -22.88 0.46
C PRO A 65 6.26 -22.05 -0.74
N GLU A 66 7.53 -22.23 -1.07
CA GLU A 66 8.21 -21.66 -2.23
C GLU A 66 7.52 -22.01 -3.56
N ASP A 67 6.93 -23.21 -3.70
CA ASP A 67 6.29 -23.66 -4.96
C ASP A 67 4.98 -22.90 -5.28
N ILE A 68 4.43 -22.15 -4.33
CA ILE A 68 3.15 -21.42 -4.49
C ILE A 68 3.35 -19.91 -4.41
N LEU A 69 4.23 -19.46 -3.53
CA LEU A 69 4.51 -18.04 -3.32
C LEU A 69 5.75 -17.57 -4.09
N TYR A 70 6.63 -18.51 -4.48
CA TYR A 70 7.90 -18.20 -5.12
C TYR A 70 7.75 -18.21 -6.65
N ASN A 71 7.17 -17.14 -7.14
CA ASN A 71 7.22 -16.77 -8.54
C ASN A 71 8.15 -15.57 -8.66
N GLU A 72 9.06 -15.56 -9.64
CA GLU A 72 9.96 -14.43 -9.90
C GLU A 72 9.22 -13.09 -9.99
N LYS A 73 7.97 -13.10 -10.48
CA LYS A 73 7.12 -11.91 -10.55
C LYS A 73 6.67 -11.44 -9.16
N VAL A 74 6.38 -12.36 -8.24
CA VAL A 74 6.02 -12.01 -6.85
C VAL A 74 7.23 -11.44 -6.12
N GLU A 75 8.40 -12.04 -6.28
CA GLU A 75 9.65 -11.49 -5.73
C GLU A 75 9.94 -10.09 -6.28
N LYS A 76 9.74 -9.91 -7.59
CA LYS A 76 9.87 -8.61 -8.24
C LYS A 76 8.87 -7.61 -7.65
N LEU A 77 7.61 -7.99 -7.44
CA LEU A 77 6.59 -7.14 -6.84
C LEU A 77 6.99 -6.72 -5.42
N PHE A 78 7.44 -7.66 -4.58
CA PHE A 78 7.95 -7.37 -3.23
C PHE A 78 9.11 -6.37 -3.26
N THR A 79 10.06 -6.58 -4.14
CA THR A 79 11.23 -5.70 -4.29
C THR A 79 10.78 -4.29 -4.70
N MET A 80 9.91 -4.19 -5.71
CA MET A 80 9.41 -2.89 -6.18
C MET A 80 8.64 -2.14 -5.09
N VAL A 81 7.81 -2.83 -4.31
CA VAL A 81 7.07 -2.22 -3.19
C VAL A 81 8.03 -1.77 -2.08
N SER A 82 9.02 -2.59 -1.73
CA SER A 82 10.03 -2.23 -0.72
C SER A 82 10.84 -1.00 -1.12
N ASP A 83 11.33 -0.99 -2.36
CA ASP A 83 12.07 0.16 -2.90
C ASP A 83 11.20 1.42 -2.96
N ASN A 84 9.89 1.25 -3.21
CA ASN A 84 8.95 2.35 -3.26
C ASN A 84 8.75 2.99 -1.88
N ILE A 85 8.62 2.17 -0.83
CA ILE A 85 8.52 2.65 0.55
C ILE A 85 9.78 3.43 0.93
N GLU A 86 10.96 2.86 0.69
CA GLU A 86 12.24 3.48 1.04
C GLU A 86 12.40 4.84 0.33
N GLN A 87 12.16 4.86 -0.98
CA GLN A 87 12.22 6.09 -1.78
C GLN A 87 11.23 7.14 -1.31
N ALA A 88 9.98 6.77 -0.99
CA ALA A 88 8.96 7.71 -0.54
C ALA A 88 9.32 8.34 0.80
N LEU A 89 9.81 7.55 1.76
CA LEU A 89 10.22 8.04 3.07
C LEU A 89 11.44 8.95 2.97
N GLN A 90 12.43 8.59 2.15
CA GLN A 90 13.61 9.43 1.90
C GLN A 90 13.21 10.74 1.22
N SER A 91 12.37 10.68 0.18
CA SER A 91 11.88 11.87 -0.52
C SER A 91 11.07 12.77 0.40
N TYR A 92 10.28 12.20 1.32
CA TYR A 92 9.53 12.98 2.30
C TYR A 92 10.45 13.70 3.28
N GLN A 93 11.50 13.02 3.75
CA GLN A 93 12.48 13.59 4.68
C GLN A 93 13.26 14.75 4.04
N ASP A 94 13.65 14.59 2.77
CA ASP A 94 14.50 15.54 2.04
C ASP A 94 13.69 16.58 1.24
N ASN A 95 12.36 16.45 1.22
CA ASN A 95 11.43 17.21 0.35
C ASN A 95 11.84 17.12 -1.14
N ASP A 96 12.20 15.90 -1.58
CA ASP A 96 12.70 15.62 -2.93
C ASP A 96 11.53 15.31 -3.89
N GLU A 97 11.16 16.31 -4.70
CA GLU A 97 10.11 16.15 -5.73
C GLU A 97 10.51 15.16 -6.84
N SER A 98 11.79 15.03 -7.16
CA SER A 98 12.26 14.10 -8.18
C SER A 98 12.08 12.65 -7.71
N GLY A 99 12.50 12.35 -6.49
CA GLY A 99 12.27 11.06 -5.87
C GLY A 99 10.79 10.74 -5.70
N ALA A 100 9.97 11.74 -5.35
CA ALA A 100 8.52 11.57 -5.26
C ALA A 100 7.88 11.21 -6.62
N ASN A 101 8.32 11.79 -7.73
CA ASN A 101 7.88 11.41 -9.06
C ASN A 101 8.27 9.97 -9.43
N GLN A 102 9.49 9.53 -9.06
CA GLN A 102 9.91 8.14 -9.27
C GLN A 102 9.04 7.13 -8.49
N VAL A 103 8.56 7.51 -7.29
CA VAL A 103 7.61 6.70 -6.53
C VAL A 103 6.31 6.52 -7.33
N LEU A 104 5.78 7.59 -7.95
CA LEU A 104 4.55 7.49 -8.74
C LEU A 104 4.74 6.67 -10.02
N GLU A 105 5.87 6.79 -10.69
CA GLU A 105 6.19 5.98 -11.87
C GLU A 105 6.29 4.49 -11.51
N ARG A 106 6.90 4.17 -10.36
CA ARG A 106 7.01 2.79 -9.88
C ARG A 106 5.67 2.23 -9.43
N GLU A 107 4.82 3.03 -8.81
CA GLU A 107 3.46 2.64 -8.43
C GLU A 107 2.66 2.19 -9.66
N ALA A 108 2.68 2.95 -10.76
CA ALA A 108 2.00 2.54 -11.99
C ALA A 108 2.54 1.21 -12.57
N ALA A 109 3.82 0.91 -12.41
CA ALA A 109 4.39 -0.37 -12.81
C ALA A 109 4.02 -1.52 -11.84
N ILE A 110 3.84 -1.22 -10.56
CA ILE A 110 3.35 -2.15 -9.54
C ILE A 110 1.92 -2.56 -9.84
N ASP A 111 1.04 -1.62 -10.18
CA ASP A 111 -0.36 -1.87 -10.54
C ASP A 111 -0.47 -2.83 -11.73
N ILE A 112 0.34 -2.57 -12.78
CA ILE A 112 0.37 -3.45 -13.97
C ILE A 112 0.82 -4.86 -13.59
N LEU A 113 1.86 -5.00 -12.78
CA LEU A 113 2.38 -6.30 -12.37
C LEU A 113 1.41 -7.05 -11.45
N GLU A 114 0.67 -6.33 -10.60
CA GLU A 114 -0.39 -6.86 -9.76
C GLU A 114 -1.54 -7.44 -10.61
N ASP A 115 -2.04 -6.66 -11.57
CA ASP A 115 -3.08 -7.11 -12.50
C ASP A 115 -2.65 -8.33 -13.32
N GLU A 116 -1.40 -8.37 -13.80
CA GLU A 116 -0.84 -9.53 -14.49
C GLU A 116 -0.86 -10.78 -13.60
N LEU A 117 -0.34 -10.67 -12.38
CA LEU A 117 -0.27 -11.76 -11.42
C LEU A 117 -1.66 -12.29 -11.06
N ARG A 118 -2.61 -11.38 -10.82
CA ARG A 118 -4.00 -11.73 -10.52
C ARG A 118 -4.65 -12.50 -11.67
N ASN A 119 -4.49 -12.02 -12.90
CA ASN A 119 -5.07 -12.63 -14.10
C ASN A 119 -4.44 -14.00 -14.38
N GLU A 120 -3.13 -14.14 -14.27
CA GLU A 120 -2.43 -15.43 -14.44
C GLU A 120 -2.96 -16.49 -13.44
N TYR A 121 -3.17 -16.08 -12.19
CA TYR A 121 -3.66 -16.98 -11.15
C TYR A 121 -5.12 -17.38 -11.36
N LEU A 122 -5.96 -16.45 -11.79
CA LEU A 122 -7.35 -16.73 -12.15
C LEU A 122 -7.46 -17.68 -13.35
N ASP A 123 -6.60 -17.51 -14.35
CA ASP A 123 -6.52 -18.39 -15.52
C ASP A 123 -6.09 -19.81 -15.14
N GLN A 124 -5.12 -19.97 -14.26
CA GLN A 124 -4.71 -21.28 -13.71
C GLN A 124 -5.89 -21.95 -12.97
N LEU A 125 -6.60 -21.19 -12.16
CA LEU A 125 -7.77 -21.71 -11.43
C LEU A 125 -8.87 -22.18 -12.38
N ASN A 126 -9.15 -21.41 -13.43
CA ASN A 126 -10.16 -21.77 -14.45
C ASN A 126 -9.78 -23.02 -15.24
N LYS A 127 -8.50 -23.30 -15.41
CA LYS A 127 -7.97 -24.52 -16.04
C LYS A 127 -7.94 -25.72 -15.10
N GLY A 128 -8.32 -25.54 -13.82
CA GLY A 128 -8.23 -26.59 -12.80
C GLY A 128 -6.80 -26.86 -12.33
N GLU A 129 -5.87 -25.97 -12.62
CA GLU A 129 -4.46 -26.02 -12.24
C GLU A 129 -4.27 -25.30 -10.91
N GLY A 130 -4.77 -25.83 -9.81
CA GLY A 130 -4.59 -25.19 -8.52
C GLY A 130 -5.72 -25.50 -7.53
N LYS A 131 -5.51 -25.09 -6.28
CA LYS A 131 -6.53 -25.21 -5.24
C LYS A 131 -7.16 -23.84 -5.01
N PRO A 132 -8.51 -23.75 -5.00
CA PRO A 132 -9.19 -22.48 -4.74
C PRO A 132 -8.75 -21.77 -3.46
N SER A 133 -8.44 -22.55 -2.40
CA SER A 133 -7.94 -21.99 -1.12
C SER A 133 -6.59 -21.31 -1.23
N ASP A 134 -5.70 -21.82 -2.09
CA ASP A 134 -4.37 -21.28 -2.27
C ASP A 134 -4.43 -20.03 -3.16
N SER A 135 -5.36 -20.02 -4.12
CA SER A 135 -5.62 -18.89 -4.99
C SER A 135 -6.14 -17.67 -4.23
N VAL A 136 -7.05 -17.88 -3.27
CA VAL A 136 -7.55 -16.78 -2.43
C VAL A 136 -6.40 -16.15 -1.63
N LEU A 137 -5.55 -16.97 -1.00
CA LEU A 137 -4.43 -16.46 -0.21
C LEU A 137 -3.39 -15.73 -1.07
N PHE A 138 -3.15 -16.20 -2.30
CA PHE A 138 -2.26 -15.54 -3.23
C PHE A 138 -2.81 -14.17 -3.68
N ILE A 139 -4.09 -14.12 -4.05
CA ILE A 139 -4.74 -12.86 -4.44
C ILE A 139 -4.73 -11.87 -3.28
N ASP A 140 -4.98 -12.32 -2.05
CA ASP A 140 -4.93 -11.46 -0.86
C ASP A 140 -3.51 -10.94 -0.61
N LEU A 141 -2.46 -11.77 -0.82
CA LEU A 141 -1.07 -11.36 -0.70
C LEU A 141 -0.75 -10.22 -1.68
N VAL A 142 -1.05 -10.44 -2.95
CA VAL A 142 -0.75 -9.50 -4.04
C VAL A 142 -1.53 -8.19 -3.85
N ALA A 143 -2.81 -8.27 -3.46
CA ALA A 143 -3.64 -7.10 -3.15
C ALA A 143 -3.14 -6.30 -1.94
N ASN A 144 -2.56 -6.95 -0.92
CA ASN A 144 -1.95 -6.21 0.19
C ASN A 144 -0.67 -5.48 -0.23
N LEU A 145 0.12 -6.05 -1.15
CA LEU A 145 1.31 -5.38 -1.71
C LEU A 145 0.92 -4.14 -2.54
N GLU A 146 -0.12 -4.23 -3.37
CA GLU A 146 -0.67 -3.09 -4.11
C GLU A 146 -1.14 -1.98 -3.16
N ARG A 147 -1.91 -2.32 -2.11
CA ARG A 147 -2.36 -1.34 -1.12
C ARG A 147 -1.22 -0.64 -0.39
N ILE A 148 -0.14 -1.34 -0.09
CA ILE A 148 1.09 -0.73 0.47
C ILE A 148 1.63 0.29 -0.53
N SER A 149 1.70 -0.05 -1.83
CA SER A 149 2.17 0.87 -2.87
C SER A 149 1.25 2.09 -3.02
N ASP A 150 -0.08 1.91 -3.00
CA ASP A 150 -1.05 3.02 -3.03
C ASP A 150 -0.86 3.98 -1.84
N HIS A 151 -0.70 3.46 -0.61
CA HIS A 151 -0.42 4.33 0.54
C HIS A 151 0.94 5.01 0.45
N THR A 152 1.94 4.35 -0.13
CA THR A 152 3.26 4.91 -0.37
C THR A 152 3.22 6.04 -1.41
N SER A 153 2.47 5.85 -2.49
CA SER A 153 2.27 6.89 -3.52
C SER A 153 1.56 8.13 -2.96
N ARG A 154 0.68 7.97 -1.98
CA ARG A 154 0.03 9.09 -1.28
C ARG A 154 1.04 9.94 -0.50
N ILE A 155 2.05 9.33 0.12
CA ILE A 155 3.14 10.07 0.76
C ILE A 155 3.88 10.92 -0.28
N ALA A 156 4.23 10.35 -1.44
CA ALA A 156 4.87 11.07 -2.53
C ALA A 156 4.01 12.24 -3.06
N LYS A 157 2.70 12.03 -3.21
CA LYS A 157 1.74 13.08 -3.63
C LYS A 157 1.71 14.26 -2.66
N HIS A 158 1.92 14.05 -1.36
CA HIS A 158 2.04 15.15 -0.39
C HIS A 158 3.27 16.03 -0.63
N ILE A 159 4.39 15.43 -1.04
CA ILE A 159 5.61 16.18 -1.38
C ILE A 159 5.35 17.07 -2.59
N LEU A 160 4.67 16.54 -3.60
CA LEU A 160 4.33 17.24 -4.85
C LEU A 160 3.18 18.24 -4.71
N GLY A 161 2.60 18.38 -3.52
CA GLY A 161 1.45 19.27 -3.30
C GLY A 161 0.16 18.83 -3.99
N ILE A 162 0.09 17.58 -4.46
CA ILE A 162 -1.08 17.01 -5.11
C ILE A 162 -2.11 16.67 -4.04
N ARG A 163 -3.22 17.43 -4.00
CA ARG A 163 -4.32 17.16 -3.08
C ARG A 163 -5.29 16.17 -3.70
N TYR A 164 -5.51 15.03 -3.05
CA TYR A 164 -6.69 14.22 -3.31
C TYR A 164 -7.86 14.81 -2.53
N PRO A 165 -8.99 15.13 -3.18
CA PRO A 165 -10.21 15.32 -2.43
C PRO A 165 -10.51 13.99 -1.75
N PHE A 166 -10.71 14.00 -0.41
CA PHE A 166 -11.23 12.84 0.31
C PHE A 166 -12.47 12.36 -0.43
N GLN A 167 -12.40 11.21 -1.07
CA GLN A 167 -13.60 10.55 -1.58
C GLN A 167 -14.39 10.08 -0.37
N ASN A 168 -15.33 10.93 0.03
CA ASN A 168 -16.37 10.55 0.97
C ASN A 168 -17.24 9.52 0.23
N LYS A 169 -17.00 8.22 0.43
CA LYS A 169 -17.74 7.11 -0.19
C LYS A 169 -19.27 7.16 0.02
N ASN A 170 -19.77 8.23 0.64
CA ASN A 170 -21.18 8.47 0.95
C ASN A 170 -21.87 9.55 0.09
N LYS A 171 -21.23 10.06 -0.97
CA LYS A 171 -21.93 10.94 -1.92
C LYS A 171 -21.91 10.33 -3.30
N GLY A 172 -23.12 9.95 -3.74
CA GLY A 172 -23.38 9.38 -5.05
C GLY A 172 -22.73 10.19 -6.19
N GLU A 173 -22.44 9.47 -7.24
CA GLU A 173 -21.81 9.97 -8.47
C GLU A 173 -22.43 11.29 -8.94
N PRO A 174 -21.62 12.30 -9.34
CA PRO A 174 -22.16 13.48 -9.98
C PRO A 174 -22.74 13.06 -11.34
N LYS A 175 -24.04 13.26 -11.53
CA LYS A 175 -24.68 13.15 -12.84
C LYS A 175 -24.01 14.15 -13.78
N LEU A 176 -23.36 13.65 -14.82
CA LEU A 176 -22.96 14.44 -15.98
C LEU A 176 -24.22 14.98 -16.63
N GLU A 177 -24.51 16.26 -16.43
CA GLU A 177 -25.48 16.97 -17.25
C GLU A 177 -24.82 17.24 -18.60
N ALA A 178 -25.35 16.57 -19.64
CA ALA A 178 -25.04 16.86 -21.03
C ALA A 178 -25.71 18.20 -21.41
N ASN A 179 -24.90 19.13 -21.91
CA ASN A 179 -25.31 20.21 -22.76
C ASN A 179 -24.71 20.02 -24.13
#